data_c91058c4805414fe60f7a3d5ba90bbc5
#
_entry.id   c91058c4805414fe60f7a3d5ba90bbc5
#
_cell.length_a   1.000
_cell.length_b   1.000
_cell.length_c   1.000
_cell.angle_alpha   90.00
_cell.angle_beta   90.00
_cell.angle_gamma   90.00
#
_symmetry.space_group_name_H-M   'P 1'
#
loop_
_entity.id
_entity.type
_entity.pdbx_description
1 polymer ?
#
loop_
_entity_poly.entity_id
_entity_poly.type
_entity_poly.pdbx_seq_one_letter_code
_entity_poly.pdbx_strand_id
1 'polypeptide(L)'
;MDTHLNEKESLELIGKMINSAKNNLQKGLGDIFLLWGYLVAIVSLSIFILLAVLPGESGYYSFFLWSMMAIGVPFHISMIRKMEQQKMVKTYIDKIMGSVWIAFTISVITLIAGMLITTVVVLPSFKEVEPGHEFLRWIPWTLFTPFMLCLYGFALFVSGKAYQFKPLVTGGIICWIATLVLLVSFHHPHMMKIQELVLFVSVIFGFIIPGHLLRKKENGHV
;
A
#
# COMPACT_ATOMS: atom_id res chain seq x y z
N MET A 1 43.37 -24.36 -14.82
CA MET A 1 43.43 -23.30 -15.86
C MET A 1 42.94 -22.03 -15.19
N ASP A 2 43.89 -21.37 -14.47
CA ASP A 2 43.55 -20.14 -13.72
C ASP A 2 43.55 -18.97 -14.72
N THR A 3 42.38 -18.53 -15.11
CA THR A 3 42.20 -17.28 -15.88
C THR A 3 42.45 -16.12 -14.93
N HIS A 4 43.69 -15.65 -14.86
CA HIS A 4 44.00 -14.34 -14.26
C HIS A 4 43.31 -13.27 -15.07
N LEU A 5 42.14 -12.79 -14.59
CA LEU A 5 41.51 -11.62 -15.10
C LEU A 5 42.46 -10.44 -14.94
N ASN A 6 42.71 -9.69 -16.01
CA ASN A 6 43.50 -8.46 -15.98
C ASN A 6 42.81 -7.47 -15.06
N GLU A 7 43.57 -6.63 -14.31
CA GLU A 7 43.01 -5.63 -13.38
C GLU A 7 41.92 -4.76 -14.02
N LYS A 8 42.07 -4.41 -15.29
CA LYS A 8 41.11 -3.63 -16.06
C LYS A 8 39.81 -4.39 -16.32
N GLU A 9 39.89 -5.70 -16.62
CA GLU A 9 38.72 -6.57 -16.79
C GLU A 9 37.98 -6.80 -15.46
N SER A 10 38.74 -6.90 -14.36
CA SER A 10 38.19 -7.03 -13.02
C SER A 10 37.43 -5.75 -12.60
N LEU A 11 37.97 -4.56 -12.86
CA LEU A 11 37.32 -3.27 -12.62
C LEU A 11 36.07 -3.10 -13.48
N GLU A 12 36.11 -3.49 -14.75
CA GLU A 12 34.96 -3.45 -15.64
C GLU A 12 33.84 -4.40 -15.18
N LEU A 13 34.22 -5.62 -14.74
CA LEU A 13 33.28 -6.59 -14.17
C LEU A 13 32.60 -6.06 -12.90
N ILE A 14 33.38 -5.46 -11.98
CA ILE A 14 32.87 -4.81 -10.77
C ILE A 14 31.93 -3.67 -11.14
N GLY A 15 32.29 -2.83 -12.09
CA GLY A 15 31.43 -1.74 -12.59
C GLY A 15 30.12 -2.25 -13.17
N LYS A 16 30.15 -3.34 -13.97
CA LYS A 16 28.95 -4.00 -14.50
C LYS A 16 28.10 -4.60 -13.38
N MET A 17 28.70 -5.22 -12.37
CA MET A 17 27.99 -5.78 -11.22
C MET A 17 27.32 -4.70 -10.38
N ILE A 18 27.99 -3.56 -10.12
CA ILE A 18 27.43 -2.42 -9.41
C ILE A 18 26.26 -1.81 -10.19
N ASN A 19 26.42 -1.59 -11.50
CA ASN A 19 25.34 -1.05 -12.33
C ASN A 19 24.17 -2.03 -12.45
N SER A 20 24.45 -3.33 -12.59
CA SER A 20 23.40 -4.37 -12.60
C SER A 20 22.65 -4.43 -11.26
N ALA A 21 23.37 -4.37 -10.13
CA ALA A 21 22.74 -4.31 -8.83
C ALA A 21 21.85 -3.08 -8.66
N LYS A 22 22.32 -1.90 -9.11
CA LYS A 22 21.57 -0.65 -9.05
C LYS A 22 20.32 -0.66 -9.93
N ASN A 23 20.40 -1.25 -11.12
CA ASN A 23 19.29 -1.34 -12.07
C ASN A 23 18.29 -2.45 -11.68
N ASN A 24 18.77 -3.58 -11.14
CA ASN A 24 17.90 -4.68 -10.68
C ASN A 24 17.11 -4.34 -9.41
N LEU A 25 17.54 -3.37 -8.60
CA LEU A 25 16.84 -2.90 -7.40
C LEU A 25 15.41 -2.43 -7.66
N GLN A 26 15.12 -2.01 -8.89
CA GLN A 26 13.83 -1.40 -9.25
C GLN A 26 12.99 -2.27 -10.19
N LYS A 27 13.58 -3.32 -10.82
CA LYS A 27 12.90 -4.11 -11.86
C LYS A 27 11.72 -4.90 -11.28
N GLY A 28 10.52 -4.66 -11.83
CA GLY A 28 9.26 -5.31 -11.43
C GLY A 28 8.57 -4.68 -10.21
N LEU A 29 9.20 -3.73 -9.53
CA LEU A 29 8.59 -3.04 -8.40
C LEU A 29 7.39 -2.19 -8.84
N GLY A 30 7.50 -1.55 -10.02
CA GLY A 30 6.43 -0.77 -10.61
C GLY A 30 5.16 -1.58 -10.81
N ASP A 31 5.26 -2.83 -11.25
CA ASP A 31 4.10 -3.71 -11.47
C ASP A 31 3.39 -4.06 -10.16
N ILE A 32 4.11 -4.23 -9.05
CA ILE A 32 3.54 -4.46 -7.72
C ILE A 32 2.75 -3.23 -7.25
N PHE A 33 3.31 -2.02 -7.42
CA PHE A 33 2.61 -0.79 -7.09
C PHE A 33 1.34 -0.61 -7.93
N LEU A 34 1.39 -0.94 -9.21
CA LEU A 34 0.24 -0.87 -10.10
C LEU A 34 -0.84 -1.90 -9.72
N LEU A 35 -0.48 -3.13 -9.39
CA LEU A 35 -1.41 -4.16 -8.96
C LEU A 35 -2.24 -3.68 -7.76
N TRP A 36 -1.58 -3.27 -6.68
CA TRP A 36 -2.25 -2.83 -5.47
C TRP A 36 -2.94 -1.48 -5.67
N GLY A 37 -2.31 -0.57 -6.41
CA GLY A 37 -2.88 0.73 -6.74
C GLY A 37 -4.22 0.61 -7.47
N TYR A 38 -4.29 -0.18 -8.53
CA TYR A 38 -5.54 -0.38 -9.28
C TYR A 38 -6.58 -1.15 -8.48
N LEU A 39 -6.19 -2.20 -7.74
CA LEU A 39 -7.12 -2.95 -6.90
C LEU A 39 -7.80 -2.04 -5.86
N VAL A 40 -7.03 -1.29 -5.09
CA VAL A 40 -7.58 -0.37 -4.08
C VAL A 40 -8.40 0.73 -4.75
N ALA A 41 -7.94 1.31 -5.86
CA ALA A 41 -8.66 2.37 -6.55
C ALA A 41 -10.02 1.89 -7.08
N ILE A 42 -10.09 0.71 -7.71
CA ILE A 42 -11.34 0.15 -8.22
C ILE A 42 -12.30 -0.14 -7.07
N VAL A 43 -11.84 -0.78 -5.99
CA VAL A 43 -12.68 -1.13 -4.84
C VAL A 43 -13.21 0.14 -4.16
N SER A 44 -12.35 1.09 -3.83
CA SER A 44 -12.76 2.32 -3.13
C SER A 44 -13.71 3.18 -3.99
N LEU A 45 -13.44 3.32 -5.30
CA LEU A 45 -14.34 4.04 -6.19
C LEU A 45 -15.70 3.33 -6.31
N SER A 46 -15.72 2.01 -6.41
CA SER A 46 -16.96 1.23 -6.47
C SER A 46 -17.78 1.39 -5.19
N ILE A 47 -17.14 1.34 -4.02
CA ILE A 47 -17.81 1.56 -2.73
C ILE A 47 -18.35 3.00 -2.66
N PHE A 48 -17.56 3.99 -3.06
CA PHE A 48 -18.01 5.39 -3.10
C PHE A 48 -19.28 5.55 -3.95
N ILE A 49 -19.32 4.97 -5.15
CA ILE A 49 -20.48 5.03 -6.04
C ILE A 49 -21.67 4.32 -5.42
N LEU A 50 -21.50 3.12 -4.87
CA LEU A 50 -22.57 2.36 -4.24
C LEU A 50 -23.15 3.08 -3.01
N LEU A 51 -22.31 3.69 -2.18
CA LEU A 51 -22.75 4.54 -1.06
C LEU A 51 -23.48 5.79 -1.52
N ALA A 52 -23.23 6.27 -2.75
CA ALA A 52 -23.92 7.43 -3.30
C ALA A 52 -25.30 7.07 -3.88
N VAL A 53 -25.44 5.86 -4.46
CA VAL A 53 -26.61 5.43 -5.20
C VAL A 53 -27.59 4.62 -4.35
N LEU A 54 -27.09 3.77 -3.45
CA LEU A 54 -27.96 2.91 -2.64
C LEU A 54 -28.50 3.67 -1.42
N PRO A 55 -29.83 3.61 -1.16
CA PRO A 55 -30.43 4.32 -0.04
C PRO A 55 -30.18 3.59 1.29
N GLY A 56 -29.98 4.38 2.36
CA GLY A 56 -29.94 3.90 3.74
C GLY A 56 -28.86 2.87 4.02
N GLU A 57 -29.20 1.86 4.81
CA GLU A 57 -28.27 0.82 5.27
C GLU A 57 -27.77 -0.11 4.16
N SER A 58 -28.48 -0.20 3.04
CA SER A 58 -28.09 -1.05 1.91
C SER A 58 -26.72 -0.68 1.34
N GLY A 59 -26.32 0.60 1.45
CA GLY A 59 -25.00 1.05 1.02
C GLY A 59 -23.85 0.40 1.80
N TYR A 60 -24.04 0.00 3.05
CA TYR A 60 -22.99 -0.59 3.87
C TYR A 60 -22.57 -1.99 3.41
N TYR A 61 -23.43 -2.71 2.71
CA TYR A 61 -23.04 -4.01 2.11
C TYR A 61 -21.94 -3.85 1.05
N SER A 62 -21.75 -2.65 0.49
CA SER A 62 -20.67 -2.39 -0.45
C SER A 62 -19.27 -2.63 0.14
N PHE A 63 -19.10 -2.52 1.46
CA PHE A 63 -17.82 -2.80 2.13
C PHE A 63 -17.35 -4.25 1.98
N PHE A 64 -18.24 -5.19 1.64
CA PHE A 64 -17.81 -6.55 1.28
C PHE A 64 -16.91 -6.59 0.04
N LEU A 65 -16.91 -5.54 -0.79
CA LEU A 65 -15.99 -5.43 -1.94
C LEU A 65 -14.51 -5.42 -1.51
N TRP A 66 -14.21 -5.04 -0.27
CA TRP A 66 -12.85 -5.14 0.26
C TRP A 66 -12.33 -6.59 0.30
N SER A 67 -13.20 -7.60 0.32
CA SER A 67 -12.79 -9.00 0.21
C SER A 67 -12.11 -9.32 -1.13
N MET A 68 -12.35 -8.53 -2.18
CA MET A 68 -11.67 -8.66 -3.48
C MET A 68 -10.17 -8.42 -3.39
N MET A 69 -9.68 -7.76 -2.32
CA MET A 69 -8.24 -7.60 -2.09
C MET A 69 -7.52 -8.96 -1.96
N ALA A 70 -8.23 -10.01 -1.52
CA ALA A 70 -7.69 -11.37 -1.46
C ALA A 70 -7.25 -11.90 -2.85
N ILE A 71 -7.87 -11.44 -3.93
CA ILE A 71 -7.52 -11.81 -5.31
C ILE A 71 -6.11 -11.28 -5.65
N GLY A 72 -5.72 -10.13 -5.12
CA GLY A 72 -4.39 -9.55 -5.35
C GLY A 72 -3.24 -10.38 -4.78
N VAL A 73 -3.49 -11.15 -3.71
CA VAL A 73 -2.44 -11.90 -3.00
C VAL A 73 -1.72 -12.93 -3.87
N PRO A 74 -2.39 -13.84 -4.58
CA PRO A 74 -1.70 -14.82 -5.44
C PRO A 74 -0.93 -14.15 -6.59
N PHE A 75 -1.45 -13.06 -7.16
CA PHE A 75 -0.73 -12.29 -8.18
C PHE A 75 0.52 -11.63 -7.59
N HIS A 76 0.42 -11.02 -6.43
CA HIS A 76 1.55 -10.44 -5.71
C HIS A 76 2.66 -11.47 -5.43
N ILE A 77 2.31 -12.64 -4.91
CA ILE A 77 3.25 -13.73 -4.66
C ILE A 77 3.92 -14.18 -5.97
N SER A 78 3.16 -14.32 -7.04
CA SER A 78 3.70 -14.69 -8.36
C SER A 78 4.70 -13.65 -8.88
N MET A 79 4.38 -12.35 -8.73
CA MET A 79 5.26 -11.25 -9.13
C MET A 79 6.56 -11.25 -8.31
N ILE A 80 6.49 -11.38 -6.99
CA ILE A 80 7.68 -11.46 -6.13
C ILE A 80 8.57 -12.65 -6.53
N ARG A 81 7.99 -13.84 -6.74
CA ARG A 81 8.76 -15.02 -7.17
C ARG A 81 9.48 -14.77 -8.48
N LYS A 82 8.82 -14.18 -9.47
CA LYS A 82 9.45 -13.81 -10.75
C LYS A 82 10.58 -12.81 -10.58
N MET A 83 10.38 -11.79 -9.75
CA MET A 83 11.42 -10.80 -9.44
C MET A 83 12.62 -11.43 -8.75
N GLU A 84 12.41 -12.33 -7.80
CA GLU A 84 13.50 -13.03 -7.10
C GLU A 84 14.32 -13.95 -8.02
N GLN A 85 13.66 -14.62 -8.97
CA GLN A 85 14.34 -15.48 -9.96
C GLN A 85 15.21 -14.68 -10.93
N GLN A 86 14.85 -13.43 -11.22
CA GLN A 86 15.59 -12.56 -12.14
C GLN A 86 16.75 -11.82 -11.46
N LYS A 87 16.80 -11.80 -10.14
CA LYS A 87 17.88 -11.12 -9.39
C LYS A 87 19.12 -11.99 -9.28
N MET A 88 20.22 -11.53 -9.85
CA MET A 88 21.53 -12.17 -9.71
C MET A 88 22.11 -12.03 -8.29
N VAL A 89 21.83 -10.92 -7.61
CA VAL A 89 22.34 -10.61 -6.27
C VAL A 89 21.25 -9.90 -5.45
N LYS A 90 21.00 -10.37 -4.23
CA LYS A 90 20.16 -9.68 -3.25
C LYS A 90 21.00 -8.61 -2.54
N THR A 91 20.61 -7.35 -2.71
CA THR A 91 21.29 -6.24 -2.02
C THR A 91 20.78 -6.07 -0.59
N TYR A 92 21.55 -5.37 0.25
CA TYR A 92 21.14 -5.03 1.62
C TYR A 92 19.87 -4.19 1.63
N ILE A 93 19.72 -3.29 0.65
CA ILE A 93 18.50 -2.46 0.49
C ILE A 93 17.28 -3.34 0.19
N ASP A 94 17.40 -4.36 -0.67
CA ASP A 94 16.30 -5.30 -0.94
C ASP A 94 15.82 -6.00 0.33
N LYS A 95 16.77 -6.41 1.19
CA LYS A 95 16.45 -7.08 2.45
C LYS A 95 15.70 -6.14 3.41
N ILE A 96 16.17 -4.89 3.55
CA ILE A 96 15.50 -3.89 4.38
C ILE A 96 14.10 -3.60 3.83
N MET A 97 13.95 -3.38 2.53
CA MET A 97 12.67 -3.10 1.93
C MET A 97 11.69 -4.27 2.08
N GLY A 98 12.15 -5.51 1.91
CA GLY A 98 11.36 -6.69 2.23
C GLY A 98 10.84 -6.66 3.67
N SER A 99 11.71 -6.31 4.63
CA SER A 99 11.32 -6.20 6.06
C SER A 99 10.31 -5.08 6.31
N VAL A 100 10.42 -3.93 5.63
CA VAL A 100 9.46 -2.82 5.73
C VAL A 100 8.07 -3.26 5.26
N TRP A 101 7.98 -3.96 4.12
CA TRP A 101 6.69 -4.43 3.59
C TRP A 101 6.10 -5.60 4.39
N ILE A 102 6.95 -6.46 4.98
CA ILE A 102 6.50 -7.48 5.94
C ILE A 102 5.94 -6.81 7.19
N ALA A 103 6.64 -5.83 7.77
CA ALA A 103 6.15 -5.09 8.93
C ALA A 103 4.84 -4.36 8.63
N PHE A 104 4.71 -3.76 7.44
CA PHE A 104 3.46 -3.18 6.95
C PHE A 104 2.33 -4.21 6.95
N THR A 105 2.55 -5.39 6.36
CA THR A 105 1.54 -6.46 6.28
C THR A 105 1.13 -6.93 7.68
N ILE A 106 2.08 -7.14 8.59
CA ILE A 106 1.80 -7.50 9.98
C ILE A 106 0.97 -6.41 10.67
N SER A 107 1.32 -5.13 10.48
CA SER A 107 0.56 -4.00 11.05
C SER A 107 -0.88 -3.96 10.55
N VAL A 108 -1.12 -4.23 9.26
CA VAL A 108 -2.47 -4.29 8.67
C VAL A 108 -3.27 -5.44 9.29
N ILE A 109 -2.69 -6.64 9.39
CA ILE A 109 -3.34 -7.81 10.01
C ILE A 109 -3.69 -7.50 11.48
N THR A 110 -2.76 -6.88 12.21
CA THR A 110 -2.97 -6.48 13.61
C THR A 110 -4.10 -5.47 13.75
N LEU A 111 -4.17 -4.47 12.86
CA LEU A 111 -5.27 -3.50 12.85
C LEU A 111 -6.61 -4.19 12.60
N ILE A 112 -6.71 -5.05 11.58
CA ILE A 112 -7.94 -5.80 11.27
C ILE A 112 -8.35 -6.67 12.46
N ALA A 113 -7.41 -7.42 13.04
CA ALA A 113 -7.68 -8.26 14.22
C ALA A 113 -8.15 -7.42 15.42
N GLY A 114 -7.49 -6.28 15.68
CA GLY A 114 -7.89 -5.36 16.74
C GLY A 114 -9.30 -4.82 16.53
N MET A 115 -9.66 -4.44 15.32
CA MET A 115 -11.02 -3.97 14.99
C MET A 115 -12.07 -5.06 15.14
N LEU A 116 -11.78 -6.28 14.69
CA LEU A 116 -12.66 -7.43 14.88
C LEU A 116 -12.87 -7.75 16.36
N ILE A 117 -11.79 -7.78 17.15
CA ILE A 117 -11.87 -7.99 18.60
C ILE A 117 -12.70 -6.89 19.26
N THR A 118 -12.46 -5.62 18.90
CA THR A 118 -13.23 -4.50 19.45
C THR A 118 -14.71 -4.65 19.09
N THR A 119 -15.04 -4.98 17.85
CA THR A 119 -16.44 -5.08 17.38
C THR A 119 -17.16 -6.28 17.97
N VAL A 120 -16.49 -7.45 18.08
CA VAL A 120 -17.14 -8.71 18.47
C VAL A 120 -17.09 -8.97 19.98
N VAL A 121 -16.02 -8.54 20.67
CA VAL A 121 -15.78 -8.85 22.08
C VAL A 121 -16.02 -7.62 22.98
N VAL A 122 -15.38 -6.49 22.64
CA VAL A 122 -15.36 -5.33 23.53
C VAL A 122 -16.70 -4.58 23.51
N LEU A 123 -17.22 -4.24 22.33
CA LEU A 123 -18.47 -3.48 22.22
C LEU A 123 -19.70 -4.20 22.80
N PRO A 124 -19.89 -5.51 22.63
CA PRO A 124 -21.00 -6.22 23.29
C PRO A 124 -20.91 -6.28 24.81
N SER A 125 -19.69 -6.09 25.39
CA SER A 125 -19.50 -6.04 26.85
C SER A 125 -20.10 -4.78 27.48
N PHE A 126 -20.24 -3.72 26.71
CA PHE A 126 -20.94 -2.50 27.11
C PHE A 126 -22.45 -2.70 26.89
N LYS A 127 -23.13 -3.36 27.85
CA LYS A 127 -24.55 -3.74 27.76
C LYS A 127 -25.51 -2.54 27.67
N GLU A 128 -25.06 -1.37 28.06
CA GLU A 128 -25.85 -0.14 28.12
C GLU A 128 -25.16 0.97 27.31
N VAL A 129 -25.10 0.81 25.98
CA VAL A 129 -24.85 1.97 25.12
C VAL A 129 -26.17 2.75 25.12
N GLU A 130 -26.20 3.88 25.82
CA GLU A 130 -27.36 4.78 25.85
C GLU A 130 -27.89 5.07 24.44
N PRO A 131 -29.21 5.21 24.25
CA PRO A 131 -29.79 5.63 22.97
C PRO A 131 -29.10 6.92 22.49
N GLY A 132 -28.52 6.89 21.30
CA GLY A 132 -27.77 8.00 20.73
C GLY A 132 -26.26 7.76 20.61
N HIS A 133 -25.68 6.72 21.21
CA HIS A 133 -24.27 6.39 21.10
C HIS A 133 -23.98 5.23 20.12
N GLU A 134 -24.91 4.91 19.24
CA GLU A 134 -24.76 3.82 18.24
C GLU A 134 -23.55 4.04 17.31
N PHE A 135 -23.13 5.29 17.12
CA PHE A 135 -21.95 5.61 16.33
C PHE A 135 -20.66 4.98 16.90
N LEU A 136 -20.58 4.70 18.21
CA LEU A 136 -19.41 4.06 18.83
C LEU A 136 -19.10 2.69 18.21
N ARG A 137 -20.10 1.98 17.70
CA ARG A 137 -19.91 0.68 17.02
C ARG A 137 -19.15 0.81 15.71
N TRP A 138 -19.25 1.97 15.07
CA TRP A 138 -18.61 2.22 13.78
C TRP A 138 -17.23 2.88 13.90
N ILE A 139 -16.88 3.43 15.07
CA ILE A 139 -15.60 4.12 15.29
C ILE A 139 -14.40 3.27 14.85
N PRO A 140 -14.25 1.98 15.23
CA PRO A 140 -13.10 1.19 14.84
C PRO A 140 -12.95 1.15 13.31
N TRP A 141 -14.04 0.87 12.61
CA TRP A 141 -14.05 0.79 11.14
C TRP A 141 -13.85 2.15 10.46
N THR A 142 -14.35 3.21 11.06
CA THR A 142 -14.16 4.58 10.55
C THR A 142 -12.70 5.03 10.69
N LEU A 143 -12.00 4.58 11.74
CA LEU A 143 -10.59 4.89 11.93
C LEU A 143 -9.66 4.01 11.07
N PHE A 144 -10.16 2.94 10.48
CA PHE A 144 -9.34 2.02 9.69
C PHE A 144 -8.64 2.73 8.51
N THR A 145 -9.40 3.48 7.71
CA THR A 145 -8.85 4.17 6.52
C THR A 145 -7.78 5.21 6.88
N PRO A 146 -7.96 6.10 7.88
CA PRO A 146 -6.90 6.99 8.33
C PRO A 146 -5.63 6.24 8.78
N PHE A 147 -5.76 5.17 9.55
CA PHE A 147 -4.60 4.37 9.97
C PHE A 147 -3.91 3.69 8.78
N MET A 148 -4.67 3.14 7.85
CA MET A 148 -4.13 2.56 6.62
C MET A 148 -3.36 3.59 5.80
N LEU A 149 -3.89 4.80 5.62
CA LEU A 149 -3.19 5.87 4.91
C LEU A 149 -1.91 6.31 5.64
N CYS A 150 -1.91 6.33 6.96
CA CYS A 150 -0.72 6.61 7.76
C CYS A 150 0.37 5.55 7.51
N LEU A 151 0.01 4.26 7.52
CA LEU A 151 0.91 3.15 7.22
C LEU A 151 1.40 3.17 5.76
N TYR A 152 0.53 3.47 4.80
CA TYR A 152 0.93 3.67 3.40
C TYR A 152 1.94 4.81 3.28
N GLY A 153 1.68 5.94 3.94
CA GLY A 153 2.58 7.08 3.97
C GLY A 153 3.98 6.69 4.45
N PHE A 154 4.05 5.95 5.54
CA PHE A 154 5.32 5.44 6.09
C PHE A 154 6.04 4.50 5.09
N ALA A 155 5.35 3.47 4.59
CA ALA A 155 5.95 2.48 3.69
C ALA A 155 6.43 3.11 2.38
N LEU A 156 5.63 4.00 1.79
CA LEU A 156 5.98 4.72 0.57
C LEU A 156 7.14 5.68 0.76
N PHE A 157 7.15 6.44 1.87
CA PHE A 157 8.22 7.39 2.17
C PHE A 157 9.56 6.67 2.34
N VAL A 158 9.60 5.61 3.15
CA VAL A 158 10.81 4.81 3.37
C VAL A 158 11.27 4.16 2.07
N SER A 159 10.36 3.56 1.30
CA SER A 159 10.68 2.97 -0.01
C SER A 159 11.23 4.02 -0.98
N GLY A 160 10.60 5.21 -1.02
CA GLY A 160 11.04 6.30 -1.89
C GLY A 160 12.44 6.82 -1.54
N LYS A 161 12.78 6.88 -0.27
CA LYS A 161 14.14 7.25 0.21
C LYS A 161 15.15 6.16 -0.12
N ALA A 162 14.82 4.89 0.13
CA ALA A 162 15.72 3.77 -0.11
C ALA A 162 16.03 3.58 -1.61
N TYR A 163 15.03 3.70 -2.47
CA TYR A 163 15.19 3.59 -3.92
C TYR A 163 15.60 4.91 -4.60
N GLN A 164 15.78 5.99 -3.83
CA GLN A 164 16.07 7.33 -4.36
C GLN A 164 15.06 7.78 -5.44
N PHE A 165 13.78 7.49 -5.20
CA PHE A 165 12.70 7.74 -6.13
C PHE A 165 11.68 8.74 -5.56
N LYS A 166 11.82 10.01 -5.94
CA LYS A 166 11.03 11.14 -5.41
C LYS A 166 9.51 10.94 -5.50
N PRO A 167 8.92 10.38 -6.58
CA PRO A 167 7.48 10.20 -6.66
C PRO A 167 6.87 9.35 -5.52
N LEU A 168 7.58 8.32 -5.03
CA LEU A 168 7.14 7.55 -3.88
C LEU A 168 7.17 8.37 -2.58
N VAL A 169 8.20 9.20 -2.40
CA VAL A 169 8.29 10.11 -1.25
C VAL A 169 7.12 11.09 -1.23
N THR A 170 6.81 11.68 -2.39
CA THR A 170 5.67 12.60 -2.55
C THR A 170 4.35 11.88 -2.28
N GLY A 171 4.17 10.66 -2.80
CA GLY A 171 3.01 9.82 -2.51
C GLY A 171 2.82 9.54 -1.02
N GLY A 172 3.91 9.26 -0.30
CA GLY A 172 3.89 9.08 1.15
C GLY A 172 3.42 10.32 1.91
N ILE A 173 3.90 11.51 1.52
CA ILE A 173 3.48 12.79 2.11
C ILE A 173 1.99 13.04 1.84
N ILE A 174 1.51 12.76 0.62
CA ILE A 174 0.09 12.91 0.26
C ILE A 174 -0.77 11.99 1.13
N CYS A 175 -0.36 10.74 1.38
CA CYS A 175 -1.09 9.83 2.27
C CYS A 175 -1.18 10.38 3.71
N TRP A 176 -0.13 11.00 4.24
CA TRP A 176 -0.17 11.63 5.58
C TRP A 176 -1.09 12.85 5.63
N ILE A 177 -1.07 13.70 4.60
CA ILE A 177 -2.02 14.82 4.48
C ILE A 177 -3.45 14.29 4.41
N ALA A 178 -3.70 13.26 3.61
CA ALA A 178 -5.00 12.61 3.50
C ALA A 178 -5.48 12.03 4.84
N THR A 179 -4.58 11.45 5.64
CA THR A 179 -4.88 11.02 7.01
C THR A 179 -5.43 12.17 7.85
N LEU A 180 -4.75 13.34 7.82
CA LEU A 180 -5.19 14.52 8.59
C LEU A 180 -6.54 15.04 8.08
N VAL A 181 -6.76 15.08 6.78
CA VAL A 181 -8.04 15.47 6.18
C VAL A 181 -9.17 14.56 6.68
N LEU A 182 -8.96 13.25 6.74
CA LEU A 182 -9.96 12.32 7.24
C LEU A 182 -10.24 12.49 8.72
N LEU A 183 -9.22 12.72 9.54
CA LEU A 183 -9.40 12.97 10.98
C LEU A 183 -10.19 14.24 11.26
N VAL A 184 -9.94 15.31 10.51
CA VAL A 184 -10.71 16.56 10.63
C VAL A 184 -12.16 16.38 10.15
N SER A 185 -12.36 15.54 9.12
CA SER A 185 -13.69 15.27 8.55
C SER A 185 -14.51 14.26 9.34
N PHE A 186 -14.04 13.78 10.49
CA PHE A 186 -14.64 12.69 11.26
C PHE A 186 -16.10 12.94 11.67
N HIS A 187 -16.48 14.17 11.91
CA HIS A 187 -17.84 14.54 12.29
C HIS A 187 -18.80 14.80 11.10
N HIS A 188 -18.29 14.66 9.88
CA HIS A 188 -19.11 14.94 8.71
C HIS A 188 -20.13 13.81 8.46
N PRO A 189 -21.42 14.11 8.17
CA PRO A 189 -22.48 13.12 7.98
C PRO A 189 -22.20 12.14 6.83
N HIS A 190 -21.34 12.52 5.88
CA HIS A 190 -20.91 11.68 4.74
C HIS A 190 -19.50 11.14 4.90
N MET A 191 -19.02 10.96 6.14
CA MET A 191 -17.66 10.55 6.43
C MET A 191 -17.21 9.31 5.64
N MET A 192 -18.03 8.26 5.54
CA MET A 192 -17.69 7.03 4.80
C MET A 192 -17.47 7.30 3.30
N LYS A 193 -18.30 8.16 2.69
CA LYS A 193 -18.09 8.56 1.28
C LYS A 193 -16.79 9.35 1.11
N ILE A 194 -16.52 10.27 2.03
CA ILE A 194 -15.29 11.07 2.03
C ILE A 194 -14.08 10.17 2.15
N GLN A 195 -14.11 9.16 3.03
CA GLN A 195 -13.02 8.20 3.21
C GLN A 195 -12.67 7.47 1.92
N GLU A 196 -13.67 6.92 1.24
CA GLU A 196 -13.45 6.16 0.00
C GLU A 196 -12.92 7.06 -1.11
N LEU A 197 -13.43 8.28 -1.24
CA LEU A 197 -12.94 9.26 -2.22
C LEU A 197 -11.49 9.69 -1.93
N VAL A 198 -11.18 10.01 -0.68
CA VAL A 198 -9.84 10.42 -0.26
C VAL A 198 -8.85 9.27 -0.44
N LEU A 199 -9.26 8.04 -0.11
CA LEU A 199 -8.43 6.85 -0.34
C LEU A 199 -8.17 6.64 -1.84
N PHE A 200 -9.21 6.72 -2.68
CA PHE A 200 -9.08 6.63 -4.14
C PHE A 200 -8.06 7.62 -4.69
N VAL A 201 -8.19 8.91 -4.32
CA VAL A 201 -7.26 9.95 -4.76
C VAL A 201 -5.84 9.69 -4.24
N SER A 202 -5.70 9.31 -2.97
CA SER A 202 -4.40 9.05 -2.35
C SER A 202 -3.66 7.89 -3.02
N VAL A 203 -4.38 6.85 -3.44
CA VAL A 203 -3.79 5.70 -4.11
C VAL A 203 -3.36 6.02 -5.54
N ILE A 204 -4.06 6.91 -6.24
CA ILE A 204 -3.60 7.41 -7.56
C ILE A 204 -2.22 8.04 -7.42
N PHE A 205 -2.04 8.96 -6.47
CA PHE A 205 -0.78 9.68 -6.28
C PHE A 205 0.29 8.84 -5.57
N GLY A 206 -0.09 7.94 -4.68
CA GLY A 206 0.83 7.11 -3.89
C GLY A 206 1.32 5.86 -4.61
N PHE A 207 0.48 5.25 -5.44
CA PHE A 207 0.74 3.94 -6.04
C PHE A 207 0.70 3.96 -7.57
N ILE A 208 -0.38 4.48 -8.18
CA ILE A 208 -0.58 4.37 -9.63
C ILE A 208 0.43 5.24 -10.39
N ILE A 209 0.51 6.53 -10.07
CA ILE A 209 1.45 7.44 -10.75
C ILE A 209 2.90 7.00 -10.51
N PRO A 210 3.36 6.76 -9.25
CA PRO A 210 4.70 6.25 -9.01
C PRO A 210 4.97 4.91 -9.68
N GLY A 211 3.99 4.00 -9.70
CA GLY A 211 4.11 2.70 -10.36
C GLY A 211 4.38 2.81 -11.85
N HIS A 212 3.61 3.66 -12.57
CA HIS A 212 3.86 3.90 -14.00
C HIS A 212 5.21 4.58 -14.26
N LEU A 213 5.58 5.57 -13.45
CA LEU A 213 6.88 6.25 -13.59
C LEU A 213 8.04 5.28 -13.32
N LEU A 214 7.89 4.39 -12.34
CA LEU A 214 8.88 3.38 -12.03
C LEU A 214 9.04 2.38 -13.18
N ARG A 215 7.92 1.86 -13.70
CA ARG A 215 7.90 0.96 -14.87
C ARG A 215 8.52 1.60 -16.11
N LYS A 216 8.25 2.89 -16.34
CA LYS A 216 8.88 3.63 -17.44
C LYS A 216 10.39 3.74 -17.27
N LYS A 217 10.86 3.98 -16.03
CA LYS A 217 12.28 4.04 -15.71
C LYS A 217 12.97 2.68 -15.89
N GLU A 218 12.29 1.60 -15.51
CA GLU A 218 12.77 0.22 -15.69
C GLU A 218 12.96 -0.14 -17.18
N ASN A 219 12.03 0.30 -18.04
CA ASN A 219 12.05 0.01 -19.48
C ASN A 219 12.97 0.96 -20.27
N GLY A 220 13.34 2.12 -19.74
CA GLY A 220 14.19 3.12 -20.41
C GLY A 220 15.70 2.90 -20.22
N HIS A 221 16.10 1.85 -19.54
CA HIS A 221 17.49 1.46 -19.32
C HIS A 221 17.91 0.20 -20.12
N VAL A 222 17.17 -0.14 -21.19
CA VAL A 222 17.54 -1.16 -22.17
C VAL A 222 18.23 -0.53 -23.36
#